data_d6fa79961925509e0b897aa9504a622d
#
_entry.id   d6fa79961925509e0b897aa9504a622d
#
_cell.length_a   1.000
_cell.length_b   1.000
_cell.length_c   1.000
_cell.angle_alpha   90.00
_cell.angle_beta   90.00
_cell.angle_gamma   90.00
#
_symmetry.space_group_name_H-M   'P 1'
#
loop_
_entity.id
_entity.type
_entity.pdbx_description
1 polymer ?
#
loop_
_entity_poly.entity_id
_entity_poly.type
_entity_poly.pdbx_seq_one_letter_code
_entity_poly.pdbx_strand_id
1 'polypeptide(L)' 'MIFISDKGKSFTKEEAIDLMVSLSATDANSEKKWRGFYNSLSLTELQGEWDEYWKT' A
#
# COMPACT_ATOMS: atom_id res chain seq x y z
N MET A 1 -7.77 10.95 -1.35
CA MET A 1 -7.87 9.94 -2.42
C MET A 1 -8.21 8.59 -1.81
N ILE A 2 -9.07 7.83 -2.45
CA ILE A 2 -9.54 6.55 -1.92
C ILE A 2 -9.04 5.41 -2.81
N PHE A 3 -8.58 4.34 -2.18
CA PHE A 3 -8.12 3.14 -2.87
C PHE A 3 -9.19 2.06 -2.74
N ILE A 4 -9.50 1.39 -3.84
CA ILE A 4 -10.58 0.39 -3.87
C ILE A 4 -9.96 -1.00 -4.04
N SER A 5 -10.35 -1.94 -3.16
CA SER A 5 -9.87 -3.31 -3.23
C SER A 5 -10.59 -4.07 -4.36
N ASP A 6 -10.13 -5.30 -4.62
CA ASP A 6 -10.74 -6.17 -5.62
C ASP A 6 -12.19 -6.53 -5.30
N LYS A 7 -12.57 -6.40 -4.03
CA LYS A 7 -13.96 -6.66 -3.59
C LYS A 7 -14.78 -5.38 -3.46
N GLY A 8 -14.24 -4.26 -3.89
CA GLY A 8 -14.95 -2.99 -3.85
C GLY A 8 -14.90 -2.26 -2.51
N LYS A 9 -14.08 -2.72 -1.58
CA LYS A 9 -13.94 -2.06 -0.29
C LYS A 9 -13.04 -0.84 -0.42
N SER A 10 -13.44 0.27 0.20
CA SER A 10 -12.69 1.53 0.16
C SER A 10 -11.65 1.61 1.28
N PHE A 11 -10.48 2.17 0.94
CA PHE A 11 -9.39 2.39 1.89
C PHE A 11 -8.84 3.80 1.71
N THR A 12 -8.44 4.42 2.81
CA THR A 12 -7.71 5.68 2.75
C THR A 12 -6.27 5.38 2.32
N LYS A 13 -5.51 6.43 1.98
CA LYS A 13 -4.10 6.26 1.62
C LYS A 13 -3.34 5.55 2.73
N GLU A 14 -3.55 5.96 3.98
CA GLU A 14 -2.84 5.36 5.12
C GLU A 14 -3.22 3.90 5.30
N GLU A 15 -4.50 3.58 5.19
CA GLU A 15 -4.97 2.20 5.29
C GLU A 15 -4.41 1.33 4.17
N ALA A 16 -4.35 1.87 2.96
CA ALA A 16 -3.78 1.15 1.81
C ALA A 16 -2.30 0.86 2.03
N ILE A 17 -1.55 1.83 2.51
CA ILE A 17 -0.13 1.66 2.82
C ILE A 17 0.05 0.62 3.92
N ASP A 18 -0.74 0.69 4.98
CA ASP A 18 -0.68 -0.28 6.07
C ASP A 18 -0.88 -1.71 5.57
N LEU A 19 -1.87 -1.90 4.71
CA LEU A 19 -2.17 -3.20 4.15
C LEU A 19 -1.01 -3.73 3.29
N MET A 20 -0.47 -2.89 2.42
CA MET A 20 0.65 -3.28 1.56
C MET A 20 1.91 -3.57 2.39
N VAL A 21 2.18 -2.75 3.39
CA VAL A 21 3.34 -2.94 4.27
C VAL A 21 3.22 -4.25 5.04
N SER A 22 2.04 -4.59 5.53
CA SER A 22 1.86 -5.81 6.33
C SER A 22 2.17 -7.09 5.57
N LEU A 23 2.04 -7.08 4.24
CA LEU A 23 2.42 -8.24 3.42
C LEU A 23 3.89 -8.23 3.01
N SER A 24 4.49 -7.05 2.87
CA SER A 24 5.87 -6.93 2.42
C SER A 24 6.88 -7.00 3.56
N ALA A 25 6.49 -6.52 4.73
CA ALA A 25 7.38 -6.45 5.88
C ALA A 25 7.45 -7.77 6.63
N THR A 26 8.67 -8.14 7.06
CA THR A 26 8.89 -9.36 7.84
C THR A 26 9.20 -9.04 9.31
N ASP A 27 9.58 -7.80 9.61
CA ASP A 27 9.88 -7.36 10.98
C ASP A 27 9.67 -5.84 11.09
N ALA A 28 9.91 -5.28 12.28
CA ALA A 28 9.71 -3.85 12.53
C ALA A 28 10.60 -2.96 11.67
N ASN A 29 11.83 -3.39 11.41
CA ASN A 29 12.75 -2.62 10.56
C ASN A 29 12.28 -2.60 9.12
N SER A 30 11.86 -3.76 8.60
CA SER A 30 11.31 -3.86 7.25
C SER A 30 10.03 -3.05 7.11
N GLU A 31 9.16 -3.10 8.12
CA GLU A 31 7.91 -2.33 8.12
C GLU A 31 8.20 -0.84 7.97
N LYS A 32 9.12 -0.31 8.77
CA LYS A 32 9.49 1.10 8.73
C LYS A 32 10.04 1.48 7.36
N LYS A 33 10.88 0.63 6.78
CA LYS A 33 11.50 0.84 5.49
C LYS A 33 10.45 0.87 4.38
N TRP A 34 9.55 -0.11 4.36
CA TRP A 34 8.49 -0.19 3.36
C TRP A 34 7.51 0.97 3.47
N ARG A 35 7.17 1.35 4.70
CA ARG A 35 6.27 2.49 4.93
C ARG A 35 6.88 3.78 4.39
N GLY A 36 8.18 4.00 4.62
CA GLY A 36 8.89 5.13 4.06
C GLY A 36 8.89 5.12 2.54
N PHE A 37 9.10 3.95 1.94
CA PHE A 37 9.09 3.79 0.50
C PHE A 37 7.72 4.18 -0.09
N TYR A 38 6.65 3.61 0.45
CA TYR A 38 5.31 3.91 -0.06
C TYR A 38 4.91 5.37 0.16
N ASN A 39 5.32 5.95 1.27
CA ASN A 39 5.03 7.36 1.56
C ASN A 39 5.78 8.33 0.63
N SER A 40 6.89 7.89 0.05
CA SER A 40 7.66 8.72 -0.87
C SER A 40 7.11 8.69 -2.30
N LEU A 41 6.20 7.78 -2.61
CA LEU A 41 5.62 7.67 -3.94
C LEU A 41 4.57 8.75 -4.17
N SER A 42 4.44 9.19 -5.44
CA SER A 42 3.32 10.05 -5.84
C SER A 42 2.03 9.24 -5.79
N LEU A 43 0.88 9.92 -5.81
CA LEU A 43 -0.40 9.22 -5.80
C LEU A 43 -0.56 8.28 -7.00
N THR A 44 -0.08 8.70 -8.17
CA THR A 44 -0.13 7.88 -9.37
C THR A 44 0.71 6.59 -9.21
N GLU A 45 1.91 6.74 -8.68
CA GLU A 45 2.79 5.60 -8.43
C GLU A 45 2.20 4.67 -7.36
N LEU A 46 1.66 5.24 -6.31
CA LEU A 46 1.05 4.46 -5.23
C LEU A 46 -0.16 3.69 -5.74
N GLN A 47 -0.97 4.31 -6.60
CA GLN A 47 -2.11 3.64 -7.22
C GLN A 47 -1.66 2.45 -8.05
N GLY A 48 -0.54 2.59 -8.77
CA GLY A 48 0.04 1.50 -9.55
C GLY A 48 0.45 0.32 -8.66
N GLU A 49 1.09 0.60 -7.52
CA GLU A 49 1.48 -0.43 -6.56
C GLU A 49 0.25 -1.10 -5.95
N TRP A 50 -0.78 -0.33 -5.65
CA TRP A 50 -2.03 -0.85 -5.13
C TRP A 50 -2.71 -1.79 -6.13
N ASP A 51 -2.76 -1.40 -7.39
CA ASP A 51 -3.34 -2.23 -8.45
C ASP A 51 -2.58 -3.55 -8.60
N GLU A 52 -1.27 -3.49 -8.55
CA GLU A 52 -0.40 -4.66 -8.65
C GLU A 52 -0.62 -5.62 -7.49
N TYR A 53 -0.85 -5.08 -6.30
CA TYR A 53 -1.11 -5.86 -5.09
C TYR A 53 -2.31 -6.79 -5.27
N TRP A 54 -3.35 -6.32 -5.97
CA TRP A 54 -4.59 -7.08 -6.13
C TRP A 54 -4.62 -7.96 -7.38
N LYS A 55 -3.60 -7.93 -8.17
CA LYS A 55 -3.56 -8.67 -9.44
C LYS A 55 -3.27 -10.15 -9.29
N THR A 56 -2.69 -10.56 -8.22
CA THR A 56 -2.30 -11.97 -8.03
C THR A 56 -3.40 -12.85 -7.53
#